data_725400a250ee4e3fea585c9708e9a092
#
_entry.id   725400a250ee4e3fea585c9708e9a092
#
_cell.length_a   1.000
_cell.length_b   1.000
_cell.length_c   1.000
_cell.angle_alpha   90.00
_cell.angle_beta   90.00
_cell.angle_gamma   90.00
#
_symmetry.space_group_name_H-M   'P 1'
#
loop_
_entity.id
_entity.type
_entity.pdbx_description
1 polymer ?
#
loop_
_entity_poly.entity_id
_entity_poly.type
_entity_poly.pdbx_seq_one_letter_code
_entity_poly.pdbx_strand_id
1 'polypeptide(L)'
;IFTDNLKKEKLLNFQNDKQLFSILKNHELYENLEKDLSKNKYFKKKIINNNLSFIKDYSLIINCDYSHAITKKYFSNKIAKKYNSIAHTTIIKHDKILNDTAIQIFTKKGPLAFLPISNNETSIVYSVHDTLYKKKDNIEELIKVYNFKYKIREIKHVDKFELKSLNLRSYYH
;
A
#
# COMPACT_ATOMS: atom_id res chain seq x y z
N ILE A 1 -4.29 -17.75 3.27
CA ILE A 1 -4.68 -17.58 1.86
C ILE A 1 -5.79 -18.56 1.53
N PHE A 2 -6.83 -18.10 0.85
CA PHE A 2 -8.03 -18.87 0.51
C PHE A 2 -8.34 -18.81 -0.97
N THR A 3 -9.07 -19.84 -1.48
CA THR A 3 -9.75 -19.78 -2.78
C THR A 3 -11.11 -19.10 -2.63
N ASP A 4 -11.73 -18.71 -3.75
CA ASP A 4 -13.10 -18.22 -3.81
C ASP A 4 -14.14 -19.31 -4.09
N ASN A 5 -13.75 -20.58 -3.98
CA ASN A 5 -14.69 -21.67 -4.13
C ASN A 5 -15.74 -21.69 -3.00
N LEU A 6 -16.84 -22.40 -3.20
CA LEU A 6 -17.95 -22.47 -2.22
C LEU A 6 -17.50 -22.99 -0.84
N LYS A 7 -16.42 -23.78 -0.80
CA LYS A 7 -15.85 -24.34 0.45
C LYS A 7 -14.84 -23.40 1.12
N LYS A 8 -14.44 -22.29 0.45
CA LYS A 8 -13.40 -21.37 0.94
C LYS A 8 -12.16 -22.11 1.42
N GLU A 9 -11.64 -22.98 0.56
CA GLU A 9 -10.48 -23.81 0.90
C GLU A 9 -9.27 -22.95 1.23
N LYS A 10 -8.63 -23.29 2.35
CA LYS A 10 -7.39 -22.65 2.78
C LYS A 10 -6.22 -23.26 2.01
N LEU A 11 -5.58 -22.46 1.16
CA LEU A 11 -4.44 -22.87 0.33
C LEU A 11 -3.13 -22.86 1.12
N LEU A 12 -2.85 -21.80 1.84
CA LEU A 12 -1.60 -21.59 2.55
C LEU A 12 -1.87 -20.95 3.92
N ASN A 13 -1.05 -21.31 4.89
CA ASN A 13 -1.01 -20.69 6.21
C ASN A 13 0.45 -20.37 6.56
N PHE A 14 0.71 -19.10 6.90
CA PHE A 14 1.96 -18.68 7.48
C PHE A 14 1.69 -18.30 8.92
N GLN A 15 2.34 -18.98 9.83
CA GLN A 15 2.18 -18.76 11.27
C GLN A 15 3.54 -18.84 11.94
N ASN A 16 3.76 -17.93 12.90
CA ASN A 16 4.92 -17.94 13.77
C ASN A 16 4.47 -17.46 15.16
N ASP A 17 5.20 -17.86 16.18
CA ASP A 17 5.01 -17.38 17.56
C ASP A 17 5.38 -15.91 17.72
N LYS A 18 6.21 -15.39 16.81
CA LYS A 18 6.57 -13.97 16.71
C LYS A 18 5.75 -13.27 15.64
N GLN A 19 5.58 -11.94 15.82
CA GLN A 19 4.94 -11.09 14.82
C GLN A 19 5.67 -11.19 13.46
N LEU A 20 4.92 -11.52 12.40
CA LEU A 20 5.46 -11.66 11.04
C LEU A 20 5.56 -10.32 10.31
N PHE A 21 4.62 -9.40 10.54
CA PHE A 21 4.55 -8.11 9.87
C PHE A 21 3.72 -7.10 10.68
N SER A 22 3.82 -5.83 10.31
CA SER A 22 2.97 -4.75 10.81
C SER A 22 2.34 -4.01 9.64
N ILE A 23 1.10 -3.58 9.81
CA ILE A 23 0.40 -2.73 8.85
C ILE A 23 0.16 -1.39 9.53
N LEU A 24 0.67 -0.33 8.91
CA LEU A 24 0.66 1.03 9.47
C LEU A 24 -0.03 1.98 8.48
N LYS A 25 -0.67 3.01 9.00
CA LYS A 25 -1.14 4.14 8.19
C LYS A 25 0.06 5.08 7.90
N ASN A 26 0.29 5.39 6.65
CA ASN A 26 1.44 6.21 6.24
C ASN A 26 1.50 7.57 6.95
N HIS A 27 0.36 8.23 7.16
CA HIS A 27 0.34 9.52 7.85
C HIS A 27 0.75 9.40 9.33
N GLU A 28 0.31 8.36 10.05
CA GLU A 28 0.71 8.10 11.44
C GLU A 28 2.22 7.83 11.54
N LEU A 29 2.76 7.05 10.60
CA LEU A 29 4.21 6.82 10.51
C LEU A 29 4.97 8.13 10.26
N TYR A 30 4.51 8.93 9.29
CA TYR A 30 5.12 10.22 8.97
C TYR A 30 5.12 11.17 10.17
N GLU A 31 3.99 11.34 10.84
CA GLU A 31 3.85 12.21 12.02
C GLU A 31 4.79 11.80 13.16
N ASN A 32 4.88 10.49 13.43
CA ASN A 32 5.78 9.98 14.48
C ASN A 32 7.25 10.21 14.11
N LEU A 33 7.65 9.94 12.88
CA LEU A 33 9.02 10.18 12.40
C LEU A 33 9.36 11.67 12.42
N GLU A 34 8.46 12.56 11.98
CA GLU A 34 8.66 14.00 12.01
C GLU A 34 8.81 14.53 13.43
N LYS A 35 7.98 14.04 14.36
CA LYS A 35 8.04 14.39 15.79
C LYS A 35 9.39 14.00 16.42
N ASP A 36 9.91 12.82 16.06
CA ASP A 36 11.19 12.37 16.62
C ASP A 36 12.38 13.06 15.96
N LEU A 37 12.33 13.27 14.65
CA LEU A 37 13.38 14.01 13.93
C LEU A 37 13.46 15.48 14.37
N SER A 38 12.33 16.13 14.67
CA SER A 38 12.30 17.53 15.10
C SER A 38 13.03 17.77 16.44
N LYS A 39 13.21 16.74 17.27
CA LYS A 39 14.00 16.80 18.49
C LYS A 39 15.51 16.78 18.26
N ASN A 40 15.93 16.40 17.04
CA ASN A 40 17.34 16.28 16.70
C ASN A 40 17.89 17.66 16.24
N LYS A 41 18.86 18.20 16.94
CA LYS A 41 19.48 19.52 16.64
C LYS A 41 20.12 19.60 15.23
N TYR A 42 20.45 18.47 14.63
CA TYR A 42 21.05 18.40 13.30
C TYR A 42 20.00 18.26 12.18
N PHE A 43 18.75 17.97 12.51
CA PHE A 43 17.67 17.88 11.55
C PHE A 43 17.16 19.26 11.16
N LYS A 44 17.07 19.53 9.84
CA LYS A 44 16.48 20.76 9.31
C LYS A 44 15.51 20.38 8.18
N LYS A 45 14.23 20.68 8.36
CA LYS A 45 13.22 20.54 7.31
C LYS A 45 13.26 21.75 6.38
N LYS A 46 13.42 21.55 5.09
CA LYS A 46 13.40 22.59 4.06
C LYS A 46 12.47 22.18 2.92
N ILE A 47 11.76 23.16 2.37
CA ILE A 47 11.05 22.99 1.10
C ILE A 47 12.07 23.22 -0.01
N ILE A 48 12.24 22.22 -0.87
CA ILE A 48 13.19 22.28 -1.99
C ILE A 48 12.37 22.50 -3.27
N ASN A 49 12.68 23.58 -3.98
CA ASN A 49 12.17 23.81 -5.33
C ASN A 49 12.93 22.93 -6.33
N ASN A 50 12.42 22.76 -7.55
CA ASN A 50 13.04 21.96 -8.61
C ASN A 50 14.42 22.48 -9.09
N ASN A 51 14.99 23.48 -8.41
CA ASN A 51 16.34 23.99 -8.67
C ASN A 51 17.37 23.03 -8.05
N LEU A 52 18.34 22.61 -8.85
CA LEU A 52 19.39 21.65 -8.46
C LEU A 52 20.64 22.34 -7.86
N SER A 53 20.64 23.65 -7.61
CA SER A 53 21.80 24.37 -7.07
C SER A 53 22.26 23.84 -5.71
N PHE A 54 21.32 23.36 -4.88
CA PHE A 54 21.60 22.83 -3.55
C PHE A 54 22.48 21.54 -3.54
N ILE A 55 22.59 20.84 -4.68
CA ILE A 55 23.35 19.58 -4.76
C ILE A 55 24.80 19.75 -4.30
N LYS A 56 25.40 20.91 -4.54
CA LYS A 56 26.77 21.20 -4.15
C LYS A 56 26.97 21.39 -2.65
N ASP A 57 25.89 21.57 -1.90
CA ASP A 57 25.93 21.87 -0.47
C ASP A 57 25.93 20.61 0.40
N TYR A 58 25.79 19.42 -0.20
CA TYR A 58 25.64 18.17 0.52
C TYR A 58 26.61 17.10 0.01
N SER A 59 27.24 16.38 0.93
CA SER A 59 28.12 15.24 0.61
C SER A 59 27.34 13.99 0.18
N LEU A 60 26.09 13.83 0.64
CA LEU A 60 25.21 12.72 0.28
C LEU A 60 23.78 13.24 0.07
N ILE A 61 23.18 12.81 -1.02
CA ILE A 61 21.78 13.10 -1.33
C ILE A 61 21.03 11.80 -1.57
N ILE A 62 19.97 11.55 -0.80
CA ILE A 62 19.07 10.42 -0.98
C ILE A 62 17.77 10.95 -1.57
N ASN A 63 17.52 10.62 -2.85
CA ASN A 63 16.31 11.05 -3.54
C ASN A 63 15.29 9.90 -3.60
N CYS A 64 14.17 10.06 -2.90
CA CYS A 64 13.06 9.09 -2.89
C CYS A 64 11.91 9.47 -3.84
N ASP A 65 12.04 10.59 -4.56
CA ASP A 65 11.03 11.03 -5.53
C ASP A 65 11.50 10.79 -6.98
N TYR A 66 10.90 9.78 -7.62
CA TYR A 66 11.21 9.44 -9.01
C TYR A 66 10.84 10.55 -10.02
N SER A 67 9.96 11.47 -9.67
CA SER A 67 9.54 12.59 -10.52
C SER A 67 10.44 13.82 -10.42
N HIS A 68 11.27 13.86 -9.37
CA HIS A 68 12.14 14.98 -9.08
C HIS A 68 13.20 15.21 -10.18
N ALA A 69 13.66 16.45 -10.32
CA ALA A 69 14.68 16.85 -11.32
C ALA A 69 16.00 16.06 -11.18
N ILE A 70 16.39 15.63 -9.97
CA ILE A 70 17.55 14.76 -9.72
C ILE A 70 17.41 13.44 -10.49
N THR A 71 16.26 12.78 -10.41
CA THR A 71 16.01 11.53 -11.13
C THR A 71 16.11 11.73 -12.63
N LYS A 72 15.50 12.81 -13.14
CA LYS A 72 15.54 13.11 -14.58
C LYS A 72 16.96 13.39 -15.08
N LYS A 73 17.79 14.05 -14.27
CA LYS A 73 19.14 14.45 -14.65
C LYS A 73 20.15 13.29 -14.56
N TYR A 74 20.12 12.52 -13.46
CA TYR A 74 21.16 11.54 -13.15
C TYR A 74 20.73 10.08 -13.36
N PHE A 75 19.41 9.81 -13.36
CA PHE A 75 18.84 8.46 -13.42
C PHE A 75 17.80 8.34 -14.54
N SER A 76 18.16 8.79 -15.75
CA SER A 76 17.26 8.78 -16.92
C SER A 76 16.95 7.38 -17.44
N ASN A 77 17.89 6.43 -17.28
CA ASN A 77 17.75 5.05 -17.73
C ASN A 77 16.84 4.26 -16.78
N LYS A 78 15.60 4.05 -17.19
CA LYS A 78 14.56 3.39 -16.38
C LYS A 78 13.84 2.30 -17.16
N ILE A 79 13.42 1.27 -16.46
CA ILE A 79 12.51 0.23 -16.95
C ILE A 79 11.17 0.45 -16.27
N ALA A 80 10.16 0.86 -17.04
CA ALA A 80 8.80 1.02 -16.55
C ALA A 80 7.92 -0.10 -17.11
N LYS A 81 7.16 -0.77 -16.24
CA LYS A 81 6.17 -1.79 -16.61
C LYS A 81 4.80 -1.42 -16.08
N LYS A 82 3.82 -1.38 -16.96
CA LYS A 82 2.39 -1.32 -16.60
C LYS A 82 1.87 -2.74 -16.52
N TYR A 83 1.13 -3.05 -15.46
CA TYR A 83 0.56 -4.38 -15.25
C TYR A 83 -0.84 -4.53 -15.84
N ASN A 84 -1.40 -3.46 -16.42
CA ASN A 84 -2.78 -3.40 -16.89
C ASN A 84 -3.76 -3.88 -15.81
N SER A 85 -3.51 -3.47 -14.61
CA SER A 85 -4.25 -3.86 -13.43
C SER A 85 -4.45 -2.67 -12.50
N ILE A 86 -5.54 -2.68 -11.78
CA ILE A 86 -5.98 -1.63 -10.88
C ILE A 86 -6.07 -2.22 -9.47
N ALA A 87 -5.55 -1.50 -8.49
CA ALA A 87 -5.81 -1.78 -7.09
C ALA A 87 -6.88 -0.81 -6.56
N HIS A 88 -7.90 -1.36 -5.93
CA HIS A 88 -8.88 -0.63 -5.12
C HIS A 88 -8.53 -0.82 -3.65
N THR A 89 -8.48 0.28 -2.90
CA THR A 89 -8.13 0.24 -1.48
C THR A 89 -9.16 1.01 -0.66
N THR A 90 -9.50 0.48 0.50
CA THR A 90 -10.34 1.17 1.48
C THR A 90 -10.04 0.66 2.89
N ILE A 91 -10.63 1.29 3.89
CA ILE A 91 -10.59 0.83 5.28
C ILE A 91 -12.03 0.53 5.71
N ILE A 92 -12.25 -0.65 6.25
CA ILE A 92 -13.49 -1.00 6.94
C ILE A 92 -13.32 -0.78 8.44
N LYS A 93 -14.34 -0.17 9.07
CA LYS A 93 -14.50 -0.18 10.53
C LYS A 93 -15.49 -1.28 10.90
N HIS A 94 -15.17 -2.02 11.93
CA HIS A 94 -15.96 -3.17 12.37
C HIS A 94 -16.03 -3.25 13.90
N ASP A 95 -16.88 -4.12 14.42
CA ASP A 95 -16.90 -4.40 15.85
C ASP A 95 -15.53 -4.89 16.33
N LYS A 96 -15.20 -4.58 17.59
CA LYS A 96 -13.91 -4.95 18.17
C LYS A 96 -13.75 -6.48 18.22
N ILE A 97 -12.68 -6.99 17.62
CA ILE A 97 -12.32 -8.40 17.60
C ILE A 97 -10.79 -8.55 17.78
N LEU A 98 -10.31 -9.75 18.07
CA LEU A 98 -8.90 -10.07 17.89
C LEU A 98 -8.58 -10.08 16.40
N ASN A 99 -7.83 -9.07 15.93
CA ASN A 99 -7.56 -8.83 14.52
C ASN A 99 -6.05 -8.91 14.24
N ASP A 100 -5.51 -10.10 14.34
CA ASP A 100 -4.08 -10.45 14.27
C ASP A 100 -3.68 -11.20 13.00
N THR A 101 -4.63 -11.45 12.11
CA THR A 101 -4.42 -12.31 10.95
C THR A 101 -4.78 -11.60 9.65
N ALA A 102 -3.82 -11.45 8.74
CA ALA A 102 -4.08 -11.02 7.38
C ALA A 102 -4.68 -12.17 6.57
N ILE A 103 -5.73 -11.87 5.81
CA ILE A 103 -6.47 -12.82 4.99
C ILE A 103 -6.36 -12.39 3.54
N GLN A 104 -6.02 -13.32 2.65
CA GLN A 104 -6.06 -13.10 1.21
C GLN A 104 -6.91 -14.17 0.54
N ILE A 105 -7.78 -13.73 -0.35
CA ILE A 105 -8.68 -14.57 -1.13
C ILE A 105 -8.35 -14.37 -2.60
N PHE A 106 -8.04 -15.44 -3.31
CA PHE A 106 -7.88 -15.42 -4.77
C PHE A 106 -9.25 -15.57 -5.43
N THR A 107 -9.83 -14.41 -5.82
CA THR A 107 -11.09 -14.40 -6.57
C THR A 107 -10.84 -14.63 -8.07
N LYS A 108 -11.87 -14.94 -8.82
CA LYS A 108 -11.79 -15.13 -10.30
C LYS A 108 -11.28 -13.89 -11.03
N LYS A 109 -11.46 -12.68 -10.45
CA LYS A 109 -11.04 -11.42 -11.08
C LYS A 109 -9.69 -10.93 -10.56
N GLY A 110 -9.24 -11.43 -9.42
CA GLY A 110 -7.97 -11.05 -8.80
C GLY A 110 -7.96 -11.19 -7.27
N PRO A 111 -6.83 -10.95 -6.62
CA PRO A 111 -6.71 -11.12 -5.18
C PRO A 111 -7.42 -10.01 -4.40
N LEU A 112 -8.14 -10.42 -3.35
CA LEU A 112 -8.75 -9.56 -2.34
C LEU A 112 -8.07 -9.84 -1.00
N ALA A 113 -7.51 -8.83 -0.37
CA ALA A 113 -6.85 -8.92 0.92
C ALA A 113 -7.58 -8.13 2.01
N PHE A 114 -7.66 -8.71 3.19
CA PHE A 114 -8.08 -8.10 4.44
C PHE A 114 -6.87 -8.01 5.36
N LEU A 115 -6.40 -6.81 5.62
CA LEU A 115 -5.14 -6.53 6.30
C LEU A 115 -5.41 -5.81 7.62
N PRO A 116 -5.16 -6.45 8.79
CA PRO A 116 -5.49 -5.89 10.09
C PRO A 116 -4.65 -4.63 10.38
N ILE A 117 -5.31 -3.51 10.71
CA ILE A 117 -4.67 -2.28 11.18
C ILE A 117 -4.77 -2.22 12.71
N SER A 118 -5.95 -2.51 13.22
CA SER A 118 -6.25 -2.51 14.67
C SER A 118 -7.36 -3.51 14.97
N ASN A 119 -7.75 -3.62 16.23
CA ASN A 119 -8.86 -4.50 16.65
C ASN A 119 -10.23 -4.08 16.11
N ASN A 120 -10.37 -2.90 15.49
CA ASN A 120 -11.62 -2.38 14.93
C ASN A 120 -11.47 -1.75 13.54
N GLU A 121 -10.28 -1.79 12.95
CA GLU A 121 -10.04 -1.32 11.57
C GLU A 121 -9.23 -2.36 10.77
N THR A 122 -9.64 -2.59 9.53
CA THR A 122 -9.00 -3.49 8.58
C THR A 122 -8.86 -2.78 7.23
N SER A 123 -7.67 -2.77 6.66
CA SER A 123 -7.45 -2.30 5.30
C SER A 123 -7.85 -3.38 4.31
N ILE A 124 -8.54 -2.97 3.26
CA ILE A 124 -8.92 -3.82 2.14
C ILE A 124 -8.10 -3.43 0.93
N VAL A 125 -7.55 -4.43 0.25
CA VAL A 125 -6.87 -4.24 -1.04
C VAL A 125 -7.43 -5.26 -2.03
N TYR A 126 -8.02 -4.76 -3.10
CA TYR A 126 -8.52 -5.60 -4.20
C TYR A 126 -7.81 -5.22 -5.49
N SER A 127 -7.06 -6.15 -6.05
CA SER A 127 -6.36 -5.97 -7.31
C SER A 127 -7.06 -6.74 -8.42
N VAL A 128 -7.35 -6.06 -9.53
CA VAL A 128 -8.08 -6.63 -10.66
C VAL A 128 -7.43 -6.23 -11.98
N HIS A 129 -7.40 -7.15 -12.94
CA HIS A 129 -6.94 -6.84 -14.30
C HIS A 129 -7.95 -5.95 -15.02
N ASP A 130 -7.49 -4.93 -15.75
CA ASP A 130 -8.35 -3.93 -16.41
C ASP A 130 -9.43 -4.54 -17.30
N THR A 131 -9.12 -5.63 -18.02
CA THR A 131 -10.06 -6.32 -18.90
C THR A 131 -11.20 -7.02 -18.14
N LEU A 132 -10.98 -7.36 -16.86
CA LEU A 132 -11.94 -8.05 -16.01
C LEU A 132 -12.76 -7.07 -15.15
N TYR A 133 -12.27 -5.82 -15.01
CA TYR A 133 -12.96 -4.78 -14.27
C TYR A 133 -14.07 -4.16 -15.10
N LYS A 134 -15.29 -4.24 -14.61
CA LYS A 134 -16.45 -3.55 -15.20
C LYS A 134 -16.76 -2.32 -14.38
N LYS A 135 -17.10 -1.19 -15.03
CA LYS A 135 -17.52 0.04 -14.33
C LYS A 135 -18.68 -0.15 -13.33
N LYS A 136 -19.47 -1.23 -13.54
CA LYS A 136 -20.59 -1.61 -12.65
C LYS A 136 -20.15 -2.46 -11.45
N ASP A 137 -18.90 -2.87 -11.35
CA ASP A 137 -18.41 -3.67 -10.22
C ASP A 137 -18.44 -2.82 -8.95
N ASN A 138 -19.32 -3.15 -8.04
CA ASN A 138 -19.43 -2.50 -6.75
C ASN A 138 -18.46 -3.15 -5.76
N ILE A 139 -17.38 -2.42 -5.44
CA ILE A 139 -16.32 -2.91 -4.54
C ILE A 139 -16.86 -3.14 -3.13
N GLU A 140 -17.81 -2.32 -2.66
CA GLU A 140 -18.40 -2.48 -1.33
C GLU A 140 -19.22 -3.77 -1.24
N GLU A 141 -19.98 -4.10 -2.29
CA GLU A 141 -20.72 -5.37 -2.37
C GLU A 141 -19.76 -6.56 -2.39
N LEU A 142 -18.68 -6.47 -3.16
CA LEU A 142 -17.65 -7.50 -3.23
C LEU A 142 -17.02 -7.72 -1.84
N ILE A 143 -16.68 -6.66 -1.13
CA ILE A 143 -16.16 -6.76 0.25
C ILE A 143 -17.18 -7.49 1.15
N LYS A 144 -18.46 -7.15 1.07
CA LYS A 144 -19.52 -7.79 1.89
C LYS A 144 -19.67 -9.27 1.56
N VAL A 145 -19.62 -9.64 0.28
CA VAL A 145 -19.74 -11.05 -0.18
C VAL A 145 -18.60 -11.92 0.33
N TYR A 146 -17.36 -11.41 0.26
CA TYR A 146 -16.18 -12.17 0.69
C TYR A 146 -15.86 -12.02 2.18
N ASN A 147 -16.52 -11.09 2.87
CA ASN A 147 -16.34 -10.91 4.30
C ASN A 147 -16.99 -12.05 5.09
N PHE A 148 -16.19 -12.81 5.82
CA PHE A 148 -16.67 -13.89 6.68
C PHE A 148 -16.26 -13.72 8.17
N LYS A 149 -15.55 -12.63 8.49
CA LYS A 149 -14.98 -12.42 9.82
C LYS A 149 -15.52 -11.17 10.52
N TYR A 150 -15.80 -10.10 9.76
CA TYR A 150 -16.00 -8.77 10.32
C TYR A 150 -17.46 -8.36 10.34
N LYS A 151 -17.97 -7.88 11.47
CA LYS A 151 -19.25 -7.15 11.54
C LYS A 151 -18.99 -5.71 11.16
N ILE A 152 -19.09 -5.42 9.84
CA ILE A 152 -18.78 -4.12 9.26
C ILE A 152 -19.79 -3.08 9.72
N ARG A 153 -19.30 -1.94 10.22
CA ARG A 153 -20.09 -0.75 10.57
C ARG A 153 -20.00 0.33 9.51
N GLU A 154 -18.80 0.49 8.91
CA GLU A 154 -18.53 1.53 7.94
C GLU A 154 -17.51 1.02 6.92
N ILE A 155 -17.70 1.36 5.64
CA ILE A 155 -16.69 1.25 4.60
C ILE A 155 -16.30 2.67 4.21
N LYS A 156 -15.03 3.04 4.38
CA LYS A 156 -14.52 4.38 4.01
C LYS A 156 -14.48 4.52 2.49
N HIS A 157 -14.12 5.72 2.02
CA HIS A 157 -13.93 5.98 0.59
C HIS A 157 -13.02 4.93 -0.06
N VAL A 158 -13.39 4.49 -1.27
CA VAL A 158 -12.61 3.53 -2.06
C VAL A 158 -11.69 4.30 -2.99
N ASP A 159 -10.39 4.23 -2.73
CA ASP A 159 -9.36 4.79 -3.61
C ASP A 159 -8.99 3.80 -4.71
N LYS A 160 -8.48 4.32 -5.84
CA LYS A 160 -8.13 3.55 -7.02
C LYS A 160 -6.73 3.90 -7.50
N PHE A 161 -5.89 2.89 -7.73
CA PHE A 161 -4.51 3.04 -8.15
C PHE A 161 -4.19 2.13 -9.35
N GLU A 162 -3.57 2.69 -10.40
CA GLU A 162 -2.98 1.92 -11.49
C GLU A 162 -1.74 1.16 -10.99
N LEU A 163 -1.67 -0.15 -11.22
CA LEU A 163 -0.52 -0.95 -10.85
C LEU A 163 0.58 -0.84 -11.92
N LYS A 164 1.72 -0.32 -11.49
CA LYS A 164 2.91 -0.15 -12.32
C LYS A 164 4.17 -0.36 -11.50
N SER A 165 5.25 -0.78 -12.14
CA SER A 165 6.58 -0.78 -11.56
C SER A 165 7.51 0.14 -12.32
N LEU A 166 8.46 0.70 -11.60
CA LEU A 166 9.54 1.50 -12.12
C LEU A 166 10.84 1.01 -11.48
N ASN A 167 11.80 0.60 -12.31
CA ASN A 167 13.14 0.26 -11.86
C ASN A 167 14.15 1.17 -12.58
N LEU A 168 15.08 1.72 -11.82
CA LEU A 168 16.22 2.44 -12.37
C LEU A 168 17.33 1.44 -12.70
N ARG A 169 18.09 1.69 -13.75
CA ARG A 169 19.26 0.85 -14.08
C ARG A 169 20.44 1.08 -13.14
N SER A 170 20.50 2.25 -12.51
CA SER A 170 21.45 2.58 -11.45
C SER A 170 20.72 3.32 -10.34
N TYR A 171 21.12 3.08 -9.09
CA TYR A 171 20.58 3.75 -7.88
C TYR A 171 21.62 4.65 -7.22
N TYR A 172 22.80 4.81 -7.82
CA TYR A 172 23.86 5.70 -7.37
C TYR A 172 24.50 6.42 -8.56
N HIS A 173 25.03 7.61 -8.29
CA HIS A 173 25.74 8.45 -9.24
C HIS A 173 26.87 9.19 -8.54
#